data_d2dfa234c267fa60650127109a844eaa
#
_entry.id   d2dfa234c267fa60650127109a844eaa
#
_cell.length_a   1.000
_cell.length_b   1.000
_cell.length_c   1.000
_cell.angle_alpha   90.00
_cell.angle_beta   90.00
_cell.angle_gamma   90.00
#
_symmetry.space_group_name_H-M   'P 1'
#
loop_
_entity.id
_entity.type
_entity.pdbx_description
1 polymer ?
#
loop_
_entity_poly.entity_id
_entity_poly.type
_entity_poly.pdbx_seq_one_letter_code
_entity_poly.pdbx_strand_id
1 'polypeptide(L)'
;MAACMHGRNIEETSKKHVKPIRQKWFGVACCPPNIARTLASLGQYIYAENSKKKELYVNLFVSNETELDWNENKISVKLQTEFPWVNTYSLEIKNVPEGEMDLLLRVPDYAQDYQVTADGNMYEENKELEKGYRRVHVEKDTRIEVSFAAPAKFVYANPQVRADSGKAAIVRGPLVYCLEEIDNSQNLPAVFVDTDTALEEEKSDLFGGIVTVKARGKKIVEYSVSNSLYSGQKP
;
A
#
# COMPACT_ATOMS: atom_id res chain seq x y z
N MET A 1 -1.94 -11.36 9.97
CA MET A 1 -1.93 -12.68 9.32
C MET A 1 -2.67 -13.66 10.19
N ALA A 2 -3.93 -13.91 9.95
CA ALA A 2 -4.67 -14.98 10.61
C ALA A 2 -4.50 -16.23 9.76
N ALA A 3 -3.77 -17.23 10.27
CA ALA A 3 -3.75 -18.53 9.65
C ALA A 3 -5.15 -19.13 9.79
N CYS A 4 -5.87 -19.24 8.69
CA CYS A 4 -7.16 -19.90 8.64
C CYS A 4 -6.96 -21.38 8.88
N MET A 5 -7.23 -21.83 10.09
CA MET A 5 -7.22 -23.27 10.44
C MET A 5 -8.63 -23.81 10.22
N HIS A 6 -8.88 -24.33 9.02
CA HIS A 6 -10.18 -24.93 8.65
C HIS A 6 -10.38 -26.29 9.31
N GLY A 7 -11.56 -26.47 9.86
CA GLY A 7 -12.12 -27.77 10.24
C GLY A 7 -11.51 -28.47 11.45
N ARG A 8 -10.66 -27.81 12.24
CA ARG A 8 -10.16 -28.35 13.50
C ARG A 8 -10.82 -27.67 14.68
N ASN A 9 -11.11 -28.46 15.71
CA ASN A 9 -11.64 -27.92 16.96
C ASN A 9 -10.57 -26.98 17.57
N ILE A 10 -10.82 -25.68 17.46
CA ILE A 10 -9.88 -24.61 17.83
C ILE A 10 -9.54 -24.65 19.33
N GLU A 11 -10.44 -25.21 20.14
CA GLU A 11 -10.23 -25.34 21.59
C GLU A 11 -9.11 -26.34 21.94
N GLU A 12 -8.93 -27.40 21.18
CA GLU A 12 -7.93 -28.45 21.46
C GLU A 12 -6.53 -28.09 21.00
N THR A 13 -6.39 -27.29 19.93
CA THR A 13 -5.08 -27.00 19.32
C THR A 13 -4.47 -25.68 19.74
N SER A 14 -5.17 -24.81 20.45
CA SER A 14 -4.86 -23.39 20.48
C SER A 14 -4.20 -22.85 21.73
N LYS A 15 -3.66 -23.67 22.61
CA LYS A 15 -2.91 -23.11 23.77
C LYS A 15 -1.67 -22.29 23.37
N LYS A 16 -1.22 -22.37 22.10
CA LYS A 16 -0.02 -21.68 21.59
C LYS A 16 -0.22 -20.92 20.27
N HIS A 17 -1.40 -20.92 19.67
CA HIS A 17 -1.63 -20.27 18.36
C HIS A 17 -2.61 -19.11 18.43
N VAL A 18 -2.46 -18.16 17.51
CA VAL A 18 -3.39 -17.05 17.36
C VAL A 18 -4.78 -17.59 17.08
N LYS A 19 -5.75 -17.21 17.91
CA LYS A 19 -7.15 -17.59 17.71
C LYS A 19 -7.71 -16.87 16.50
N PRO A 20 -8.52 -17.52 15.65
CA PRO A 20 -9.13 -16.86 14.48
C PRO A 20 -10.24 -15.88 14.88
N ILE A 21 -10.58 -15.81 16.15
CA ILE A 21 -11.60 -14.91 16.69
C ILE A 21 -10.92 -13.83 17.53
N ARG A 22 -11.33 -12.58 17.36
CA ARG A 22 -10.86 -11.45 18.16
C ARG A 22 -11.07 -11.74 19.64
N GLN A 23 -10.02 -11.65 20.42
CA GLN A 23 -10.07 -11.86 21.86
C GLN A 23 -10.70 -10.65 22.57
N LYS A 24 -11.44 -10.90 23.64
CA LYS A 24 -11.98 -9.82 24.50
C LYS A 24 -10.87 -9.08 25.26
N TRP A 25 -9.79 -9.78 25.56
CA TRP A 25 -8.64 -9.24 26.27
C TRP A 25 -7.34 -9.96 25.84
N PHE A 26 -6.27 -9.21 25.83
CA PHE A 26 -4.93 -9.77 25.49
C PHE A 26 -4.15 -9.99 26.78
N GLY A 27 -3.63 -11.21 26.99
CA GLY A 27 -2.76 -11.54 28.10
C GLY A 27 -1.42 -10.78 28.08
N VAL A 28 -0.98 -10.39 26.88
CA VAL A 28 0.18 -9.54 26.65
C VAL A 28 -0.22 -8.44 25.68
N ALA A 29 -0.12 -7.21 26.09
CA ALA A 29 -0.59 -6.03 25.34
C ALA A 29 0.54 -5.26 24.62
N CYS A 30 1.59 -5.94 24.12
CA CYS A 30 2.70 -5.27 23.44
C CYS A 30 2.31 -4.73 22.05
N CYS A 31 1.51 -5.47 21.27
CA CYS A 31 1.17 -5.09 19.90
C CYS A 31 0.18 -3.91 19.80
N PRO A 32 -0.97 -3.89 20.51
CA PRO A 32 -1.88 -2.76 20.45
C PRO A 32 -1.25 -1.42 20.87
N PRO A 33 -0.50 -1.31 21.97
CA PRO A 33 0.20 -0.09 22.32
C PRO A 33 1.26 0.34 21.30
N ASN A 34 1.96 -0.59 20.66
CA ASN A 34 2.93 -0.26 19.61
C ASN A 34 2.25 0.29 18.35
N ILE A 35 1.10 -0.26 17.96
CA ILE A 35 0.29 0.29 16.87
C ILE A 35 -0.20 1.70 17.23
N ALA A 36 -0.76 1.87 18.43
CA ALA A 36 -1.23 3.17 18.91
C ALA A 36 -0.10 4.21 18.93
N ARG A 37 1.09 3.83 19.43
CA ARG A 37 2.27 4.69 19.42
C ARG A 37 2.69 5.07 17.99
N THR A 38 2.72 4.12 17.07
CA THR A 38 3.09 4.38 15.67
C THR A 38 2.10 5.34 15.03
N LEU A 39 0.80 5.14 15.22
CA LEU A 39 -0.23 6.04 14.71
C LEU A 39 -0.11 7.45 15.30
N ALA A 40 0.12 7.55 16.61
CA ALA A 40 0.30 8.84 17.29
C ALA A 40 1.56 9.60 16.83
N SER A 41 2.58 8.89 16.36
CA SER A 41 3.83 9.50 15.87
C SER A 41 3.92 9.61 14.35
N LEU A 42 2.88 9.20 13.60
CA LEU A 42 2.91 9.13 12.14
C LEU A 42 3.25 10.50 11.50
N GLY A 43 2.76 11.58 12.07
CA GLY A 43 3.04 12.94 11.59
C GLY A 43 4.54 13.26 11.50
N GLN A 44 5.36 12.67 12.37
CA GLN A 44 6.82 12.89 12.38
C GLN A 44 7.56 12.26 11.19
N TYR A 45 6.88 11.40 10.43
CA TYR A 45 7.47 10.69 9.28
C TYR A 45 6.95 11.20 7.93
N ILE A 46 5.94 12.08 7.92
CA ILE A 46 5.35 12.60 6.67
C ILE A 46 6.37 13.50 5.97
N TYR A 47 7.03 14.37 6.72
CA TYR A 47 8.02 15.30 6.20
C TYR A 47 9.37 15.09 6.87
N ALA A 48 10.42 15.46 6.18
CA ALA A 48 11.76 15.62 6.73
C ALA A 48 12.40 16.85 6.10
N GLU A 49 13.28 17.50 6.81
CA GLU A 49 13.95 18.72 6.34
C GLU A 49 15.47 18.59 6.35
N ASN A 50 16.11 19.30 5.46
CA ASN A 50 17.52 19.60 5.48
C ASN A 50 17.73 21.10 5.36
N SER A 51 17.71 21.80 6.49
CA SER A 51 17.76 23.26 6.55
C SER A 51 19.01 23.84 5.88
N LYS A 52 20.15 23.12 5.93
CA LYS A 52 21.41 23.57 5.30
C LYS A 52 21.32 23.63 3.79
N LYS A 53 20.55 22.73 3.19
CA LYS A 53 20.34 22.66 1.75
C LYS A 53 19.02 23.27 1.30
N LYS A 54 18.22 23.77 2.23
CA LYS A 54 16.85 24.27 1.97
C LYS A 54 15.97 23.21 1.28
N GLU A 55 16.05 21.94 1.72
CA GLU A 55 15.31 20.82 1.17
C GLU A 55 14.20 20.37 2.12
N LEU A 56 12.96 20.25 1.60
CA LEU A 56 11.83 19.63 2.27
C LEU A 56 11.44 18.33 1.57
N TYR A 57 11.54 17.22 2.29
CA TYR A 57 11.19 15.90 1.81
C TYR A 57 9.75 15.56 2.14
N VAL A 58 8.98 15.10 1.15
CA VAL A 58 7.62 14.58 1.28
C VAL A 58 7.68 13.06 1.18
N ASN A 59 7.59 12.37 2.31
CA ASN A 59 7.85 10.94 2.41
C ASN A 59 6.59 10.08 2.35
N LEU A 60 5.47 10.56 2.94
CA LEU A 60 4.23 9.80 3.04
C LEU A 60 3.07 10.59 2.43
N PHE A 61 2.22 9.89 1.69
CA PHE A 61 1.04 10.45 1.05
C PHE A 61 -0.17 10.30 1.99
N VAL A 62 -0.22 11.16 3.01
CA VAL A 62 -1.28 11.18 4.03
C VAL A 62 -1.85 12.60 4.07
N SER A 63 -3.16 12.75 3.88
CA SER A 63 -3.82 14.04 3.93
C SER A 63 -3.59 14.71 5.29
N ASN A 64 -3.04 15.90 5.26
CA ASN A 64 -2.72 16.68 6.47
C ASN A 64 -2.61 18.17 6.13
N GLU A 65 -2.65 18.98 7.16
CA GLU A 65 -2.34 20.41 7.12
C GLU A 65 -1.48 20.72 8.35
N THR A 66 -0.32 21.33 8.14
CA THR A 66 0.64 21.59 9.20
C THR A 66 1.45 22.85 8.91
N GLU A 67 1.98 23.45 9.99
CA GLU A 67 3.02 24.47 9.93
C GLU A 67 4.36 23.82 10.28
N LEU A 68 5.38 24.08 9.49
CA LEU A 68 6.75 23.63 9.72
C LEU A 68 7.62 24.84 10.01
N ASP A 69 8.49 24.71 11.02
CA ASP A 69 9.52 25.72 11.26
C ASP A 69 10.57 25.62 10.15
N TRP A 70 10.79 26.72 9.43
CA TRP A 70 11.70 26.76 8.28
C TRP A 70 12.69 27.89 8.46
N ASN A 71 13.87 27.58 8.98
CA ASN A 71 14.83 28.53 9.48
C ASN A 71 14.15 29.47 10.53
N GLU A 72 14.15 30.74 10.38
CA GLU A 72 13.51 31.69 11.29
C GLU A 72 12.04 31.98 10.94
N ASN A 73 11.48 31.29 9.93
CA ASN A 73 10.11 31.48 9.40
C ASN A 73 9.27 30.23 9.63
N LYS A 74 7.98 30.34 9.35
CA LYS A 74 7.05 29.23 9.29
C LYS A 74 6.47 29.08 7.90
N ILE A 75 6.52 27.89 7.34
CA ILE A 75 5.84 27.53 6.12
C ILE A 75 4.58 26.73 6.44
N SER A 76 3.49 26.98 5.72
CA SER A 76 2.28 26.16 5.80
C SER A 76 2.29 25.15 4.67
N VAL A 77 2.07 23.89 5.02
CA VAL A 77 2.03 22.77 4.08
C VAL A 77 0.71 22.06 4.21
N LYS A 78 -0.01 21.91 3.10
CA LYS A 78 -1.28 21.18 3.03
C LYS A 78 -1.18 20.10 1.95
N LEU A 79 -1.25 18.84 2.35
CA LEU A 79 -1.29 17.68 1.46
C LEU A 79 -2.69 17.09 1.45
N GLN A 80 -3.26 16.86 0.27
CA GLN A 80 -4.56 16.25 0.07
C GLN A 80 -4.44 15.07 -0.88
N THR A 81 -4.99 13.91 -0.50
CA THR A 81 -4.93 12.67 -1.27
C THR A 81 -6.02 11.69 -0.85
N GLU A 82 -6.42 10.81 -1.75
CA GLU A 82 -7.20 9.59 -1.47
C GLU A 82 -6.34 8.32 -1.65
N PHE A 83 -5.01 8.48 -1.57
CA PHE A 83 -4.09 7.36 -1.63
C PHE A 83 -4.37 6.35 -0.50
N PRO A 84 -4.32 5.05 -0.73
CA PRO A 84 -3.81 4.34 -1.91
C PRO A 84 -4.84 4.00 -2.99
N TRP A 85 -6.06 4.49 -2.89
CA TRP A 85 -7.13 4.17 -3.86
C TRP A 85 -7.03 5.02 -5.13
N VAL A 86 -6.58 6.27 -4.99
CA VAL A 86 -6.28 7.18 -6.09
C VAL A 86 -4.80 7.54 -6.05
N ASN A 87 -4.11 7.41 -7.18
CA ASN A 87 -2.67 7.64 -7.28
C ASN A 87 -2.36 9.09 -7.65
N THR A 88 -3.02 10.02 -6.97
CA THR A 88 -2.80 11.46 -7.10
C THR A 88 -2.73 12.09 -5.72
N TYR A 89 -1.98 13.17 -5.61
CA TYR A 89 -2.03 14.07 -4.46
C TYR A 89 -1.76 15.50 -4.87
N SER A 90 -2.28 16.44 -4.09
CA SER A 90 -1.92 17.85 -4.20
C SER A 90 -1.20 18.32 -2.95
N LEU A 91 -0.22 19.18 -3.14
CA LEU A 91 0.57 19.80 -2.08
C LEU A 91 0.52 21.30 -2.26
N GLU A 92 -0.06 22.01 -1.32
CA GLU A 92 -0.02 23.48 -1.28
C GLU A 92 1.05 23.90 -0.26
N ILE A 93 1.91 24.80 -0.70
CA ILE A 93 2.94 25.41 0.16
C ILE A 93 2.72 26.90 0.17
N LYS A 94 2.63 27.46 1.37
CA LYS A 94 2.42 28.88 1.61
C LYS A 94 3.45 29.45 2.56
N ASN A 95 3.60 30.76 2.51
CA ASN A 95 4.59 31.51 3.29
C ASN A 95 6.02 31.07 2.95
N VAL A 96 6.28 30.77 1.68
CA VAL A 96 7.62 30.44 1.21
C VAL A 96 8.51 31.66 1.45
N PRO A 97 9.59 31.53 2.23
CA PRO A 97 10.47 32.67 2.55
C PRO A 97 11.22 33.13 1.30
N GLU A 98 11.68 34.37 1.33
CA GLU A 98 12.58 34.86 0.29
C GLU A 98 13.81 33.98 0.19
N GLY A 99 14.03 33.46 -0.98
CA GLY A 99 15.10 32.51 -1.25
C GLY A 99 14.53 31.08 -1.43
N GLU A 100 14.98 30.49 -2.44
CA GLU A 100 14.61 29.22 -3.03
C GLU A 100 14.57 28.06 -2.01
N MET A 101 13.60 27.18 -2.15
CA MET A 101 13.55 25.90 -1.47
C MET A 101 13.31 24.79 -2.48
N ASP A 102 13.80 23.60 -2.18
CA ASP A 102 13.57 22.41 -2.97
C ASP A 102 12.62 21.46 -2.26
N LEU A 103 11.60 21.04 -2.98
CA LEU A 103 10.74 19.92 -2.55
C LEU A 103 11.29 18.63 -3.12
N LEU A 104 11.50 17.64 -2.28
CA LEU A 104 11.86 16.29 -2.70
C LEU A 104 10.66 15.38 -2.51
N LEU A 105 9.95 15.15 -3.59
CA LEU A 105 8.75 14.35 -3.64
C LEU A 105 9.12 12.88 -3.82
N ARG A 106 8.75 12.03 -2.87
CA ARG A 106 9.05 10.60 -2.97
C ARG A 106 8.38 9.99 -4.20
N VAL A 107 9.14 9.20 -4.96
CA VAL A 107 8.65 8.38 -6.06
C VAL A 107 8.74 6.91 -5.65
N PRO A 108 7.62 6.24 -5.37
CA PRO A 108 7.63 4.83 -5.02
C PRO A 108 8.10 3.95 -6.19
N ASP A 109 8.76 2.83 -5.92
CA ASP A 109 9.28 1.91 -6.95
C ASP A 109 8.19 1.30 -7.84
N TYR A 110 6.94 1.30 -7.37
CA TYR A 110 5.79 0.83 -8.15
C TYR A 110 5.15 1.91 -9.00
N ALA A 111 5.52 3.18 -8.83
CA ALA A 111 4.96 4.28 -9.61
C ALA A 111 5.47 4.25 -11.05
N GLN A 112 4.55 4.29 -11.99
CA GLN A 112 4.80 4.41 -13.43
C GLN A 112 4.24 5.77 -13.89
N ASP A 113 4.82 6.33 -14.96
CA ASP A 113 4.35 7.58 -15.56
C ASP A 113 4.17 8.72 -14.54
N TYR A 114 5.17 8.87 -13.65
CA TYR A 114 5.14 9.88 -12.58
C TYR A 114 5.22 11.29 -13.17
N GLN A 115 4.17 12.06 -12.97
CA GLN A 115 4.04 13.41 -13.48
C GLN A 115 3.87 14.41 -12.33
N VAL A 116 4.45 15.57 -12.51
CA VAL A 116 4.36 16.69 -11.57
C VAL A 116 3.89 17.92 -12.32
N THR A 117 2.92 18.64 -11.78
CA THR A 117 2.56 19.98 -12.24
C THR A 117 2.77 20.99 -11.11
N ALA A 118 3.18 22.19 -11.46
CA ALA A 118 3.33 23.30 -10.54
C ALA A 118 2.44 24.46 -11.05
N ASP A 119 1.53 24.94 -10.22
CA ASP A 119 0.55 25.98 -10.56
C ASP A 119 -0.19 25.71 -11.89
N GLY A 120 -0.56 24.44 -12.12
CA GLY A 120 -1.28 23.97 -13.31
C GLY A 120 -0.42 23.77 -14.57
N ASN A 121 0.88 24.01 -14.51
CA ASN A 121 1.81 23.78 -15.61
C ASN A 121 2.65 22.54 -15.37
N MET A 122 2.91 21.76 -16.44
CA MET A 122 3.77 20.58 -16.34
C MET A 122 5.19 20.98 -15.90
N TYR A 123 5.69 20.33 -14.85
CA TYR A 123 7.04 20.57 -14.36
C TYR A 123 8.01 19.59 -15.03
N GLU A 124 8.77 20.09 -16.00
CA GLU A 124 9.66 19.30 -16.86
C GLU A 124 11.09 19.23 -16.37
N GLU A 125 11.46 20.09 -15.41
CA GLU A 125 12.83 20.14 -14.88
C GLU A 125 13.14 18.96 -13.96
N ASN A 126 14.41 18.63 -13.80
CA ASN A 126 14.92 17.62 -12.85
C ASN A 126 14.18 16.27 -12.91
N LYS A 127 13.98 15.70 -14.11
CA LYS A 127 13.28 14.41 -14.28
C LYS A 127 14.03 13.23 -13.66
N GLU A 128 15.33 13.34 -13.48
CA GLU A 128 16.13 12.31 -12.84
C GLU A 128 15.84 12.24 -11.35
N LEU A 129 15.71 11.01 -10.84
CA LEU A 129 15.44 10.78 -9.44
C LEU A 129 16.72 10.82 -8.61
N GLU A 130 16.71 11.61 -7.57
CA GLU A 130 17.74 11.61 -6.55
C GLU A 130 17.35 10.65 -5.40
N LYS A 131 17.94 9.46 -5.37
CA LYS A 131 17.69 8.45 -4.33
C LYS A 131 16.20 8.15 -4.11
N GLY A 132 15.39 8.12 -5.20
CA GLY A 132 13.97 7.85 -5.14
C GLY A 132 13.09 9.09 -4.90
N TYR A 133 13.63 10.28 -5.06
CA TYR A 133 12.89 11.54 -4.95
C TYR A 133 12.97 12.33 -6.26
N ARG A 134 11.86 12.96 -6.61
CA ARG A 134 11.75 13.97 -7.65
C ARG A 134 11.96 15.34 -7.01
N ARG A 135 12.95 16.10 -7.49
CA ARG A 135 13.21 17.46 -7.03
C ARG A 135 12.32 18.45 -7.76
N VAL A 136 11.67 19.35 -7.02
CA VAL A 136 10.88 20.47 -7.53
C VAL A 136 11.34 21.73 -6.85
N HIS A 137 11.77 22.70 -7.64
CA HIS A 137 12.21 23.99 -7.17
C HIS A 137 11.04 24.92 -6.90
N VAL A 138 11.03 25.62 -5.77
CA VAL A 138 9.93 26.50 -5.34
C VAL A 138 10.50 27.83 -4.85
N GLU A 139 10.04 28.94 -5.45
CA GLU A 139 10.47 30.31 -5.14
C GLU A 139 9.39 31.13 -4.44
N LYS A 140 8.14 30.69 -4.48
CA LYS A 140 6.95 31.38 -3.99
C LYS A 140 5.89 30.39 -3.55
N ASP A 141 4.83 30.87 -2.97
CA ASP A 141 3.64 30.07 -2.69
C ASP A 141 3.20 29.34 -3.95
N THR A 142 3.11 28.02 -3.87
CA THR A 142 2.93 27.14 -5.03
C THR A 142 2.01 25.98 -4.70
N ARG A 143 1.20 25.57 -5.69
CA ARG A 143 0.43 24.33 -5.66
C ARG A 143 1.08 23.30 -6.59
N ILE A 144 1.51 22.21 -6.00
CA ILE A 144 2.05 21.05 -6.72
C ILE A 144 0.97 19.98 -6.81
N GLU A 145 0.79 19.41 -7.99
CA GLU A 145 -0.06 18.23 -8.19
C GLU A 145 0.79 17.10 -8.75
N VAL A 146 0.62 15.92 -8.20
CA VAL A 146 1.35 14.72 -8.61
C VAL A 146 0.36 13.66 -9.01
N SER A 147 0.66 12.97 -10.11
CA SER A 147 -0.06 11.80 -10.57
C SER A 147 0.89 10.72 -11.04
N PHE A 148 0.51 9.47 -10.84
CA PHE A 148 1.26 8.31 -11.33
C PHE A 148 0.33 7.11 -11.55
N ALA A 149 0.74 6.16 -12.38
CA ALA A 149 0.06 4.89 -12.53
C ALA A 149 0.65 3.85 -11.58
N ALA A 150 -0.19 3.02 -11.01
CA ALA A 150 0.21 1.85 -10.20
C ALA A 150 -0.80 0.72 -10.41
N PRO A 151 -0.88 0.14 -11.62
CA PRO A 151 -1.86 -0.86 -11.97
C PRO A 151 -1.66 -2.15 -11.18
N ALA A 152 -2.74 -2.89 -11.00
CA ALA A 152 -2.69 -4.22 -10.43
C ALA A 152 -1.80 -5.15 -11.27
N LYS A 153 -0.95 -5.93 -10.60
CA LYS A 153 -0.04 -6.87 -11.25
C LYS A 153 0.20 -8.12 -10.40
N PHE A 154 0.60 -9.20 -11.05
CA PHE A 154 1.12 -10.37 -10.38
C PHE A 154 2.58 -10.16 -9.93
N VAL A 155 2.88 -10.67 -8.75
CA VAL A 155 4.23 -10.70 -8.19
C VAL A 155 4.57 -12.13 -7.78
N TYR A 156 5.76 -12.57 -8.12
CA TYR A 156 6.26 -13.92 -7.88
C TYR A 156 7.43 -13.88 -6.90
N ALA A 157 7.49 -14.88 -6.03
CA ALA A 157 8.62 -15.02 -5.14
C ALA A 157 9.87 -15.51 -5.87
N ASN A 158 11.04 -15.14 -5.37
CA ASN A 158 12.30 -15.74 -5.81
C ASN A 158 12.23 -17.27 -5.58
N PRO A 159 12.69 -18.11 -6.52
CA PRO A 159 12.66 -19.58 -6.39
C PRO A 159 13.34 -20.14 -5.13
N GLN A 160 14.22 -19.38 -4.50
CA GLN A 160 14.81 -19.74 -3.22
C GLN A 160 13.83 -19.70 -2.05
N VAL A 161 12.70 -18.97 -2.19
CA VAL A 161 11.61 -18.93 -1.20
C VAL A 161 10.70 -20.15 -1.43
N ARG A 162 11.11 -21.31 -0.93
CA ARG A 162 10.44 -22.60 -1.20
C ARG A 162 8.98 -22.64 -0.79
N ALA A 163 8.60 -21.93 0.29
CA ALA A 163 7.23 -21.88 0.77
C ALA A 163 6.25 -21.24 -0.21
N ASP A 164 6.74 -20.38 -1.11
CA ASP A 164 5.94 -19.64 -2.08
C ASP A 164 6.16 -20.11 -3.52
N SER A 165 6.83 -21.23 -3.69
CA SER A 165 7.00 -21.85 -5.01
C SER A 165 5.64 -22.21 -5.62
N GLY A 166 5.43 -21.80 -6.87
CA GLY A 166 4.16 -22.00 -7.59
C GLY A 166 3.01 -21.09 -7.13
N LYS A 167 3.31 -20.05 -6.33
CA LYS A 167 2.31 -19.05 -5.88
C LYS A 167 2.59 -17.70 -6.51
N ALA A 168 1.53 -16.93 -6.71
CA ALA A 168 1.59 -15.53 -7.10
C ALA A 168 0.81 -14.67 -6.10
N ALA A 169 1.27 -13.45 -5.85
CA ALA A 169 0.52 -12.44 -5.15
C ALA A 169 -0.02 -11.40 -6.14
N ILE A 170 -1.16 -10.80 -5.84
CA ILE A 170 -1.68 -9.66 -6.59
C ILE A 170 -1.38 -8.41 -5.77
N VAL A 171 -0.74 -7.43 -6.38
CA VAL A 171 -0.41 -6.15 -5.77
C VAL A 171 -0.91 -4.99 -6.63
N ARG A 172 -1.28 -3.87 -5.98
CA ARG A 172 -1.63 -2.61 -6.63
C ARG A 172 -1.02 -1.48 -5.81
N GLY A 173 0.00 -0.84 -6.36
CA GLY A 173 0.78 0.10 -5.56
C GLY A 173 1.30 -0.56 -4.27
N PRO A 174 1.02 0.01 -3.09
CA PRO A 174 1.44 -0.56 -1.81
C PRO A 174 0.52 -1.67 -1.28
N LEU A 175 -0.60 -1.91 -1.94
CA LEU A 175 -1.62 -2.86 -1.48
C LEU A 175 -1.30 -4.27 -1.95
N VAL A 176 -1.44 -5.23 -1.04
CA VAL A 176 -1.40 -6.66 -1.32
C VAL A 176 -2.79 -7.22 -1.16
N TYR A 177 -3.34 -7.79 -2.22
CA TYR A 177 -4.67 -8.37 -2.25
C TYR A 177 -4.66 -9.81 -1.74
N CYS A 178 -5.76 -10.22 -1.14
CA CYS A 178 -5.98 -11.59 -0.71
C CYS A 178 -7.35 -12.09 -1.16
N LEU A 179 -7.47 -13.40 -1.27
CA LEU A 179 -8.76 -14.07 -1.45
C LEU A 179 -9.38 -14.31 -0.06
N GLU A 180 -10.68 -14.06 0.08
CA GLU A 180 -11.46 -14.41 1.25
C GLU A 180 -12.45 -15.53 0.93
N GLU A 181 -12.64 -16.48 1.84
CA GLU A 181 -13.53 -17.62 1.59
C GLU A 181 -14.99 -17.24 1.46
N ILE A 182 -15.39 -16.13 2.07
CA ILE A 182 -16.75 -15.63 1.95
C ILE A 182 -17.12 -15.28 0.50
N ASP A 183 -16.14 -14.81 -0.27
CA ASP A 183 -16.32 -14.39 -1.66
C ASP A 183 -15.90 -15.47 -2.67
N ASN A 184 -14.97 -16.35 -2.27
CA ASN A 184 -14.33 -17.30 -3.18
C ASN A 184 -14.62 -18.76 -2.82
N SER A 185 -15.57 -19.02 -1.92
CA SER A 185 -15.93 -20.32 -1.36
C SER A 185 -14.79 -20.99 -0.56
N GLN A 186 -15.12 -22.06 0.19
CA GLN A 186 -14.17 -22.77 1.06
C GLN A 186 -13.00 -23.39 0.28
N ASN A 187 -11.90 -23.65 0.98
CA ASN A 187 -10.68 -24.28 0.46
C ASN A 187 -9.93 -23.41 -0.57
N LEU A 188 -9.53 -22.21 -0.17
CA LEU A 188 -8.71 -21.30 -1.01
C LEU A 188 -7.44 -21.93 -1.59
N PRO A 189 -6.75 -22.87 -0.90
CA PRO A 189 -5.60 -23.58 -1.50
C PRO A 189 -5.90 -24.36 -2.77
N ALA A 190 -7.18 -24.65 -3.07
CA ALA A 190 -7.61 -25.30 -4.30
C ALA A 190 -7.87 -24.31 -5.45
N VAL A 191 -7.67 -23.02 -5.24
CA VAL A 191 -7.85 -21.98 -6.25
C VAL A 191 -6.54 -21.75 -7.00
N PHE A 192 -6.61 -21.84 -8.33
CA PHE A 192 -5.52 -21.53 -9.24
C PHE A 192 -5.89 -20.31 -10.08
N VAL A 193 -5.06 -19.30 -10.02
CA VAL A 193 -5.26 -18.08 -10.81
C VAL A 193 -4.51 -18.21 -12.13
N ASP A 194 -5.16 -17.79 -13.22
CA ASP A 194 -4.55 -17.71 -14.53
C ASP A 194 -3.73 -16.43 -14.63
N THR A 195 -2.42 -16.55 -14.50
CA THR A 195 -1.49 -15.40 -14.48
C THR A 195 -1.19 -14.84 -15.88
N ASP A 196 -1.64 -15.50 -16.93
CA ASP A 196 -1.50 -15.03 -18.31
C ASP A 196 -2.66 -14.11 -18.74
N THR A 197 -3.70 -14.00 -17.91
CA THR A 197 -4.82 -13.09 -18.16
C THR A 197 -4.63 -11.77 -17.43
N ALA A 198 -5.13 -10.69 -18.05
CA ALA A 198 -5.10 -9.37 -17.43
C ALA A 198 -5.96 -9.31 -16.17
N LEU A 199 -5.48 -8.56 -15.17
CA LEU A 199 -6.25 -8.22 -13.98
C LEU A 199 -7.22 -7.08 -14.30
N GLU A 200 -8.43 -7.13 -13.76
CA GLU A 200 -9.44 -6.10 -13.92
C GLU A 200 -9.64 -5.37 -12.59
N GLU A 201 -9.45 -4.05 -12.59
CA GLU A 201 -9.68 -3.19 -11.43
C GLU A 201 -11.11 -2.66 -11.44
N GLU A 202 -11.80 -2.69 -10.31
CA GLU A 202 -13.15 -2.18 -10.16
C GLU A 202 -13.28 -1.35 -8.89
N LYS A 203 -13.89 -0.16 -9.01
CA LYS A 203 -14.24 0.65 -7.84
C LYS A 203 -15.43 0.01 -7.12
N SER A 204 -15.35 -0.08 -5.81
CA SER A 204 -16.37 -0.63 -4.93
C SER A 204 -16.67 0.35 -3.80
N ASP A 205 -17.93 0.43 -3.39
CA ASP A 205 -18.37 1.28 -2.27
C ASP A 205 -18.06 0.66 -0.88
N LEU A 206 -17.47 -0.53 -0.85
CA LEU A 206 -17.06 -1.16 0.40
C LEU A 206 -16.12 -0.24 1.19
N PHE A 207 -16.31 -0.20 2.50
CA PHE A 207 -15.49 0.56 3.45
C PHE A 207 -15.29 2.05 3.10
N GLY A 208 -16.27 2.66 2.41
CA GLY A 208 -16.21 4.05 2.00
C GLY A 208 -15.48 4.32 0.69
N GLY A 209 -15.19 3.29 -0.07
CA GLY A 209 -14.56 3.35 -1.39
C GLY A 209 -13.20 2.67 -1.43
N ILE A 210 -13.16 1.53 -2.11
CA ILE A 210 -11.91 0.77 -2.34
C ILE A 210 -11.83 0.38 -3.82
N VAL A 211 -10.65 -0.06 -4.24
CA VAL A 211 -10.49 -0.73 -5.53
C VAL A 211 -10.35 -2.22 -5.29
N THR A 212 -11.22 -3.01 -5.89
CA THR A 212 -11.14 -4.47 -5.93
C THR A 212 -10.44 -4.92 -7.20
N VAL A 213 -9.86 -6.12 -7.18
CA VAL A 213 -9.17 -6.70 -8.34
C VAL A 213 -9.79 -8.04 -8.67
N LYS A 214 -10.24 -8.20 -9.91
CA LYS A 214 -10.75 -9.47 -10.45
C LYS A 214 -9.66 -10.17 -11.23
N ALA A 215 -9.52 -11.46 -11.00
CA ALA A 215 -8.62 -12.34 -11.74
C ALA A 215 -9.38 -13.57 -12.21
N ARG A 216 -9.03 -14.08 -13.38
CA ARG A 216 -9.55 -15.36 -13.87
C ARG A 216 -8.80 -16.51 -13.21
N GLY A 217 -9.54 -17.58 -12.92
CA GLY A 217 -8.94 -18.74 -12.28
C GLY A 217 -9.81 -19.98 -12.41
N LYS A 218 -9.30 -21.07 -11.86
CA LYS A 218 -9.97 -22.35 -11.75
C LYS A 218 -9.90 -22.83 -10.33
N LYS A 219 -10.89 -23.58 -9.90
CA LYS A 219 -10.90 -24.22 -8.59
C LYS A 219 -10.98 -25.74 -8.78
N ILE A 220 -10.12 -26.45 -8.07
CA ILE A 220 -10.24 -27.91 -7.96
C ILE A 220 -11.47 -28.18 -7.10
N VAL A 221 -12.42 -28.91 -7.66
CA VAL A 221 -13.59 -29.40 -6.92
C VAL A 221 -13.30 -30.80 -6.37
N GLU A 222 -13.84 -31.06 -5.17
CA GLU A 222 -13.74 -32.39 -4.60
C GLU A 222 -14.49 -33.38 -5.51
N TYR A 223 -13.85 -34.49 -5.77
CA TYR A 223 -14.59 -35.63 -6.32
C TYR A 223 -15.19 -36.44 -5.18
N SER A 224 -16.31 -37.06 -5.44
CA SER A 224 -16.81 -38.15 -4.63
C SER A 224 -15.93 -39.41 -4.82
N VAL A 225 -14.70 -39.39 -4.34
CA VAL A 225 -13.85 -40.58 -4.34
C VAL A 225 -14.11 -41.33 -3.04
N SER A 226 -14.64 -42.53 -3.16
CA SER A 226 -14.75 -43.49 -2.09
C SER A 226 -13.49 -43.51 -1.20
N ASN A 227 -13.56 -43.09 0.02
CA ASN A 227 -12.61 -43.26 1.12
C ASN A 227 -11.09 -43.23 0.82
N SER A 228 -10.66 -42.85 -0.37
CA SER A 228 -9.25 -42.75 -0.74
C SER A 228 -8.76 -41.31 -0.67
N LEU A 229 -7.63 -41.05 -0.01
CA LEU A 229 -6.98 -39.74 0.05
C LEU A 229 -6.24 -39.39 -1.25
N TYR A 230 -6.00 -40.37 -2.10
CA TYR A 230 -5.25 -40.20 -3.35
C TYR A 230 -5.99 -40.87 -4.50
N SER A 231 -5.98 -40.22 -5.67
CA SER A 231 -6.60 -40.74 -6.89
C SER A 231 -5.63 -40.58 -8.06
N GLY A 232 -5.63 -41.54 -8.97
CA GLY A 232 -4.95 -41.42 -10.27
C GLY A 232 -5.73 -40.60 -11.29
N GLN A 233 -6.94 -40.16 -10.96
CA GLN A 233 -7.71 -39.27 -11.82
C GLN A 233 -7.23 -37.83 -11.69
N LYS A 234 -7.15 -37.15 -12.81
CA LYS A 234 -6.77 -35.72 -12.83
C LYS A 234 -7.96 -34.90 -12.30
N PRO A 235 -7.72 -33.96 -11.36
CA PRO A 235 -8.74 -33.07 -10.82
C PRO A 235 -9.27 -32.09 -11.86
#